data_cab5146e08838db4c869d12458deed1b
#
_entry.id   cab5146e08838db4c869d12458deed1b
#
_cell.length_a   1.000
_cell.length_b   1.000
_cell.length_c   1.000
_cell.angle_alpha   90.00
_cell.angle_beta   90.00
_cell.angle_gamma   90.00
#
_symmetry.space_group_name_H-M   'P 1'
#
loop_
_entity.id
_entity.type
_entity.pdbx_description
1 polymer ?
#
loop_
_entity_poly.entity_id
_entity_poly.type
_entity_poly.pdbx_seq_one_letter_code
_entity_poly.pdbx_strand_id
1 'polypeptide(L)'
;MTSTNITPAAAPKKSLLSTRDVHTQKRNTAEKRFRLYGMVAVGIGLLFLIVLLASILRSGIPAFTQTVMNVELVLTQEEFDNAESKLLKTKAYQDIFVAALSAELEERGLDVAFDNKAIERIVGKPGSTIRSYFTEDPTRVGKPATFQLAASSRVDGYFNGRVTRDTLVDSRFLMASDLDLVDALEAGAFISGAFNWNFITGTDSGVDNPGGAGIGASVIGSFFMMLVVLFLSLPIGVAASIYLEEFAPKNRWTDLIEVNISNLAAVPSIVFGILGLAVFIQF
;
A
#
# COMPACT_ATOMS: atom_id res chain seq x y z
N MET A 1 -34.50 54.88 -85.44
CA MET A 1 -34.89 53.54 -84.87
C MET A 1 -33.64 52.90 -84.42
N THR A 2 -33.38 53.00 -83.09
CA THR A 2 -32.16 52.53 -82.48
C THR A 2 -32.51 51.25 -81.67
N SER A 3 -32.11 50.14 -82.18
CA SER A 3 -32.30 48.83 -81.52
C SER A 3 -31.29 48.62 -80.41
N THR A 4 -31.76 48.66 -79.19
CA THR A 4 -30.96 48.38 -77.96
C THR A 4 -30.78 46.87 -77.83
N ASN A 5 -29.54 46.44 -78.00
CA ASN A 5 -29.14 45.03 -77.84
C ASN A 5 -28.93 44.76 -76.38
N ILE A 6 -29.87 44.05 -75.73
CA ILE A 6 -29.76 43.62 -74.29
C ILE A 6 -28.98 42.32 -74.24
N THR A 7 -27.74 42.38 -73.76
CA THR A 7 -26.93 41.22 -73.50
C THR A 7 -27.48 40.50 -72.23
N PRO A 8 -27.77 39.19 -72.26
CA PRO A 8 -28.29 38.51 -71.11
C PRO A 8 -27.22 38.40 -70.05
N ALA A 9 -27.59 38.75 -68.81
CA ALA A 9 -26.76 38.67 -67.65
C ALA A 9 -26.23 37.22 -67.41
N ALA A 10 -24.91 37.08 -67.28
CA ALA A 10 -24.26 35.80 -67.01
C ALA A 10 -24.77 35.22 -65.68
N ALA A 11 -25.26 33.96 -65.68
CA ALA A 11 -25.71 33.25 -64.52
C ALA A 11 -24.57 33.16 -63.47
N PRO A 12 -24.88 33.30 -62.19
CA PRO A 12 -23.86 33.29 -61.16
C PRO A 12 -23.09 31.92 -61.12
N LYS A 13 -21.78 31.98 -61.32
CA LYS A 13 -20.91 30.82 -61.24
C LYS A 13 -21.08 30.21 -59.84
N LYS A 14 -21.71 29.01 -59.69
CA LYS A 14 -21.77 28.23 -58.49
C LYS A 14 -20.34 28.05 -57.98
N SER A 15 -20.07 28.59 -56.82
CA SER A 15 -18.78 28.41 -56.10
C SER A 15 -18.45 26.92 -55.99
N LEU A 16 -17.29 26.53 -56.51
CA LEU A 16 -16.79 25.15 -56.45
C LEU A 16 -16.64 24.63 -55.00
N LEU A 17 -16.71 25.53 -54.02
CA LEU A 17 -16.69 25.24 -52.59
C LEU A 17 -18.04 24.74 -52.02
N SER A 18 -19.14 24.84 -52.78
CA SER A 18 -20.49 24.44 -52.34
C SER A 18 -20.91 23.04 -52.80
N THR A 19 -20.17 22.41 -53.70
CA THR A 19 -20.42 21.03 -54.12
C THR A 19 -19.82 20.07 -53.07
N ARG A 20 -20.66 19.53 -52.20
CA ARG A 20 -20.33 18.41 -51.34
C ARG A 20 -20.02 17.20 -52.23
N ASP A 21 -18.73 17.08 -52.61
CA ASP A 21 -18.25 15.99 -53.44
C ASP A 21 -18.40 14.66 -52.66
N VAL A 22 -18.86 13.61 -53.31
CA VAL A 22 -19.06 12.27 -52.73
C VAL A 22 -17.75 11.75 -52.07
N HIS A 23 -16.60 12.13 -52.65
CA HIS A 23 -15.29 11.82 -52.07
C HIS A 23 -15.04 12.52 -50.73
N THR A 24 -15.46 13.78 -50.58
CA THR A 24 -15.35 14.54 -49.34
C THR A 24 -16.25 13.95 -48.26
N GLN A 25 -17.46 13.50 -48.64
CA GLN A 25 -18.35 12.82 -47.67
C GLN A 25 -17.79 11.48 -47.18
N LYS A 26 -17.20 10.67 -48.07
CA LYS A 26 -16.54 9.39 -47.67
C LYS A 26 -15.34 9.63 -46.76
N ARG A 27 -14.52 10.65 -47.04
CA ARG A 27 -13.40 11.02 -46.15
C ARG A 27 -13.87 11.48 -44.77
N ASN A 28 -14.87 12.35 -44.69
CA ASN A 28 -15.43 12.80 -43.42
C ASN A 28 -16.08 11.66 -42.61
N THR A 29 -16.67 10.68 -43.29
CA THR A 29 -17.23 9.50 -42.60
C THR A 29 -16.13 8.59 -42.10
N ALA A 30 -15.06 8.38 -42.83
CA ALA A 30 -13.87 7.62 -42.41
C ALA A 30 -13.18 8.33 -41.24
N GLU A 31 -13.01 9.65 -41.27
CA GLU A 31 -12.46 10.46 -40.19
C GLU A 31 -13.30 10.37 -38.91
N LYS A 32 -14.63 10.45 -39.03
CA LYS A 32 -15.52 10.28 -37.88
C LYS A 32 -15.39 8.88 -37.24
N ARG A 33 -15.27 7.83 -38.06
CA ARG A 33 -15.05 6.47 -37.59
C ARG A 33 -13.67 6.32 -36.88
N PHE A 34 -12.63 6.87 -37.49
CA PHE A 34 -11.29 6.87 -36.90
C PHE A 34 -11.26 7.61 -35.56
N ARG A 35 -11.90 8.80 -35.51
CA ARG A 35 -12.04 9.53 -34.25
C ARG A 35 -12.84 8.74 -33.19
N LEU A 36 -13.91 8.04 -33.62
CA LEU A 36 -14.67 7.18 -32.71
C LEU A 36 -13.80 6.04 -32.19
N TYR A 37 -13.04 5.37 -33.05
CA TYR A 37 -12.11 4.32 -32.61
C TYR A 37 -11.05 4.85 -31.65
N GLY A 38 -10.51 6.05 -31.93
CA GLY A 38 -9.59 6.71 -31.00
C GLY A 38 -10.24 7.01 -29.64
N MET A 39 -11.46 7.54 -29.63
CA MET A 39 -12.21 7.79 -28.39
C MET A 39 -12.51 6.49 -27.63
N VAL A 40 -12.91 5.43 -28.32
CA VAL A 40 -13.14 4.12 -27.70
C VAL A 40 -11.85 3.55 -27.12
N ALA A 41 -10.75 3.63 -27.86
CA ALA A 41 -9.44 3.16 -27.36
C ALA A 41 -8.98 3.91 -26.10
N VAL A 42 -9.13 5.24 -26.09
CA VAL A 42 -8.86 6.08 -24.90
C VAL A 42 -9.81 5.71 -23.75
N GLY A 43 -11.10 5.50 -24.04
CA GLY A 43 -12.08 5.08 -23.03
C GLY A 43 -11.74 3.72 -22.41
N ILE A 44 -11.31 2.77 -23.23
CA ILE A 44 -10.84 1.45 -22.74
C ILE A 44 -9.58 1.62 -21.87
N GLY A 45 -8.60 2.42 -22.32
CA GLY A 45 -7.40 2.70 -21.54
C GLY A 45 -7.71 3.33 -20.17
N LEU A 46 -8.63 4.30 -20.15
CA LEU A 46 -9.09 4.93 -18.92
C LEU A 46 -9.84 3.95 -18.01
N LEU A 47 -10.68 3.09 -18.58
CA LEU A 47 -11.36 2.03 -17.84
C LEU A 47 -10.35 1.09 -17.14
N PHE A 48 -9.35 0.61 -17.87
CA PHE A 48 -8.29 -0.22 -17.28
C PHE A 48 -7.52 0.51 -16.18
N LEU A 49 -7.23 1.79 -16.36
CA LEU A 49 -6.59 2.61 -15.33
C LEU A 49 -7.46 2.68 -14.06
N ILE A 50 -8.76 2.91 -14.21
CA ILE A 50 -9.70 2.96 -13.09
C ILE A 50 -9.78 1.60 -12.39
N VAL A 51 -9.88 0.50 -13.14
CA VAL A 51 -9.92 -0.86 -12.59
C VAL A 51 -8.63 -1.17 -11.82
N LEU A 52 -7.47 -0.81 -12.39
CA LEU A 52 -6.18 -0.99 -11.73
C LEU A 52 -6.10 -0.18 -10.43
N LEU A 53 -6.48 1.10 -10.47
CA LEU A 53 -6.49 1.96 -9.29
C LEU A 53 -7.44 1.45 -8.22
N ALA A 54 -8.65 1.03 -8.61
CA ALA A 54 -9.63 0.45 -7.70
C ALA A 54 -9.11 -0.86 -7.06
N SER A 55 -8.41 -1.70 -7.83
CA SER A 55 -7.78 -2.92 -7.33
C SER A 55 -6.69 -2.63 -6.31
N ILE A 56 -5.82 -1.65 -6.60
CA ILE A 56 -4.76 -1.23 -5.67
C ILE A 56 -5.37 -0.68 -4.37
N LEU A 57 -6.35 0.22 -4.47
CA LEU A 57 -7.01 0.80 -3.31
C LEU A 57 -7.71 -0.27 -2.47
N ARG A 58 -8.45 -1.18 -3.10
CA ARG A 58 -9.13 -2.27 -2.41
C ARG A 58 -8.16 -3.18 -1.64
N SER A 59 -6.98 -3.44 -2.20
CA SER A 59 -5.95 -4.26 -1.57
C SER A 59 -5.15 -3.50 -0.51
N GLY A 60 -5.00 -2.18 -0.68
CA GLY A 60 -4.17 -1.33 0.20
C GLY A 60 -4.91 -0.77 1.41
N ILE A 61 -6.19 -0.42 1.28
CA ILE A 61 -6.97 0.17 2.39
C ILE A 61 -6.95 -0.68 3.67
N PRO A 62 -7.08 -2.01 3.63
CA PRO A 62 -7.01 -2.84 4.84
C PRO A 62 -5.70 -2.74 5.61
N ALA A 63 -4.61 -2.27 5.02
CA ALA A 63 -3.35 -2.09 5.72
C ALA A 63 -3.39 -0.94 6.78
N PHE A 64 -4.32 0.01 6.62
CA PHE A 64 -4.53 1.11 7.56
C PHE A 64 -5.38 0.72 8.76
N THR A 65 -5.96 -0.46 8.76
CA THR A 65 -6.70 -1.03 9.89
C THR A 65 -6.01 -2.29 10.36
N GLN A 66 -6.02 -2.53 11.66
CA GLN A 66 -5.51 -3.76 12.25
C GLN A 66 -6.53 -4.29 13.25
N THR A 67 -6.58 -5.59 13.33
CA THR A 67 -7.35 -6.28 14.36
C THR A 67 -6.60 -6.18 15.67
N VAL A 68 -7.28 -5.75 16.73
CA VAL A 68 -6.73 -5.66 18.08
C VAL A 68 -7.59 -6.41 19.07
N MET A 69 -6.95 -7.01 20.06
CA MET A 69 -7.61 -7.63 21.18
C MET A 69 -7.54 -6.68 22.39
N ASN A 70 -8.68 -6.39 22.98
CA ASN A 70 -8.80 -5.55 24.17
C ASN A 70 -9.08 -6.45 25.35
N VAL A 71 -8.19 -6.41 26.37
CA VAL A 71 -8.35 -7.18 27.60
C VAL A 71 -8.11 -6.25 28.77
N GLU A 72 -9.01 -6.28 29.73
CA GLU A 72 -8.85 -5.57 30.99
C GLU A 72 -8.12 -6.46 32.00
N LEU A 73 -7.06 -5.94 32.59
CA LEU A 73 -6.26 -6.63 33.58
C LEU A 73 -6.12 -5.79 34.84
N VAL A 74 -6.41 -6.38 35.97
CA VAL A 74 -6.07 -5.84 37.29
C VAL A 74 -4.96 -6.71 37.88
N LEU A 75 -3.78 -6.12 38.03
CA LEU A 75 -2.64 -6.82 38.60
C LEU A 75 -2.54 -6.46 40.07
N THR A 76 -2.63 -7.45 40.98
CA THR A 76 -2.46 -7.23 42.39
C THR A 76 -1.00 -7.03 42.77
N GLN A 77 -0.71 -6.40 43.93
CA GLN A 77 0.67 -6.20 44.41
C GLN A 77 1.40 -7.53 44.62
N GLU A 78 0.70 -8.54 45.11
CA GLU A 78 1.27 -9.86 45.34
C GLU A 78 1.65 -10.55 44.02
N GLU A 79 0.81 -10.47 43.00
CA GLU A 79 1.10 -11.00 41.66
C GLU A 79 2.28 -10.28 41.01
N PHE A 80 2.36 -8.95 41.16
CA PHE A 80 3.47 -8.14 40.65
C PHE A 80 4.80 -8.58 41.31
N ASP A 81 4.86 -8.63 42.64
CA ASP A 81 6.05 -9.00 43.38
C ASP A 81 6.48 -10.45 43.08
N ASN A 82 5.51 -11.36 42.98
CA ASN A 82 5.75 -12.76 42.59
C ASN A 82 6.29 -12.86 41.17
N ALA A 83 5.70 -12.13 40.19
CA ALA A 83 6.15 -12.14 38.81
C ALA A 83 7.57 -11.57 38.65
N GLU A 84 7.91 -10.48 39.40
CA GLU A 84 9.24 -9.87 39.36
C GLU A 84 10.31 -10.71 40.12
N SER A 85 9.90 -11.59 41.02
CA SER A 85 10.81 -12.53 41.70
C SER A 85 11.20 -13.72 40.82
N LYS A 86 10.42 -14.06 39.78
CA LYS A 86 10.69 -15.21 38.92
C LYS A 86 11.87 -14.96 37.98
N LEU A 87 12.59 -16.03 37.61
CA LEU A 87 13.68 -15.98 36.65
C LEU A 87 13.18 -15.57 35.25
N LEU A 88 12.03 -16.10 34.82
CA LEU A 88 11.39 -15.82 33.55
C LEU A 88 10.22 -14.83 33.73
N LYS A 89 10.55 -13.59 34.04
CA LYS A 89 9.59 -12.53 34.38
C LYS A 89 8.52 -12.35 33.30
N THR A 90 8.91 -12.17 32.05
CA THR A 90 7.97 -12.00 30.95
C THR A 90 6.98 -13.15 30.83
N LYS A 91 7.44 -14.39 31.07
CA LYS A 91 6.53 -15.55 31.06
C LYS A 91 5.56 -15.50 32.24
N ALA A 92 5.97 -15.03 33.41
CA ALA A 92 5.07 -14.88 34.52
C ALA A 92 3.91 -13.92 34.25
N TYR A 93 4.20 -12.78 33.63
CA TYR A 93 3.15 -11.85 33.15
C TYR A 93 2.28 -12.43 32.03
N GLN A 94 2.86 -13.27 31.17
CA GLN A 94 2.10 -14.00 30.17
C GLN A 94 1.08 -14.96 30.80
N ASP A 95 1.53 -15.71 31.82
CA ASP A 95 0.66 -16.68 32.53
C ASP A 95 -0.48 -15.95 33.28
N ILE A 96 -0.19 -14.79 33.90
CA ILE A 96 -1.22 -13.92 34.51
C ILE A 96 -2.23 -13.44 33.49
N PHE A 97 -1.77 -12.97 32.35
CA PHE A 97 -2.64 -12.52 31.26
C PHE A 97 -3.57 -13.62 30.76
N VAL A 98 -3.01 -14.82 30.53
CA VAL A 98 -3.81 -15.97 30.07
C VAL A 98 -4.83 -16.39 31.10
N ALA A 99 -4.47 -16.39 32.38
CA ALA A 99 -5.39 -16.72 33.48
C ALA A 99 -6.55 -15.69 33.56
N ALA A 100 -6.24 -14.40 33.46
CA ALA A 100 -7.25 -13.36 33.46
C ALA A 100 -8.19 -13.46 32.25
N LEU A 101 -7.62 -13.70 31.05
CA LEU A 101 -8.44 -13.89 29.83
C LEU A 101 -9.32 -15.14 29.92
N SER A 102 -8.81 -16.26 30.50
CA SER A 102 -9.61 -17.47 30.71
C SER A 102 -10.79 -17.21 31.65
N ALA A 103 -10.55 -16.52 32.77
CA ALA A 103 -11.59 -16.18 33.72
C ALA A 103 -12.68 -15.29 33.09
N GLU A 104 -12.27 -14.30 32.31
CA GLU A 104 -13.20 -13.40 31.65
C GLU A 104 -14.02 -14.08 30.54
N LEU A 105 -13.42 -15.04 29.82
CA LEU A 105 -14.14 -15.87 28.84
C LEU A 105 -15.18 -16.78 29.52
N GLU A 106 -14.80 -17.43 30.63
CA GLU A 106 -15.72 -18.26 31.43
C GLU A 106 -16.89 -17.43 31.98
N GLU A 107 -16.63 -16.21 32.49
CA GLU A 107 -17.67 -15.30 32.98
C GLU A 107 -18.67 -14.93 31.89
N ARG A 108 -18.20 -14.81 30.64
CA ARG A 108 -19.05 -14.53 29.48
C ARG A 108 -19.70 -15.78 28.89
N GLY A 109 -19.48 -16.98 29.50
CA GLY A 109 -20.05 -18.25 29.05
C GLY A 109 -19.41 -18.82 27.80
N LEU A 110 -18.19 -18.41 27.47
CA LEU A 110 -17.41 -18.87 26.34
C LEU A 110 -16.38 -19.90 26.82
N ASP A 111 -16.78 -21.17 26.84
CA ASP A 111 -15.93 -22.28 27.28
C ASP A 111 -15.08 -22.79 26.12
N VAL A 112 -13.92 -22.19 25.93
CA VAL A 112 -12.91 -22.59 24.92
C VAL A 112 -11.59 -22.89 25.61
N ALA A 113 -11.15 -24.14 25.55
CA ALA A 113 -9.85 -24.54 26.07
C ALA A 113 -8.71 -24.03 25.16
N PHE A 114 -7.77 -23.29 25.71
CA PHE A 114 -6.58 -22.81 24.99
C PHE A 114 -5.35 -22.82 25.89
N ASP A 115 -4.19 -22.75 25.26
CA ASP A 115 -2.88 -22.71 25.95
C ASP A 115 -2.16 -21.38 25.67
N ASN A 116 -1.06 -21.15 26.40
CA ASN A 116 -0.20 -19.98 26.19
C ASN A 116 0.29 -19.85 24.73
N LYS A 117 0.47 -20.98 24.03
CA LYS A 117 0.97 -20.97 22.66
C LYS A 117 -0.12 -20.51 21.69
N ALA A 118 -1.39 -20.83 21.95
CA ALA A 118 -2.51 -20.31 21.15
C ALA A 118 -2.56 -18.78 21.23
N ILE A 119 -2.44 -18.23 22.46
CA ILE A 119 -2.38 -16.77 22.64
C ILE A 119 -1.15 -16.16 21.94
N GLU A 120 0.03 -16.79 22.05
CA GLU A 120 1.23 -16.31 21.33
C GLU A 120 1.06 -16.30 19.80
N ARG A 121 0.30 -17.24 19.25
CA ARG A 121 -0.01 -17.28 17.83
C ARG A 121 -1.04 -16.22 17.42
N ILE A 122 -1.95 -15.84 18.33
CA ILE A 122 -3.02 -14.86 18.07
C ILE A 122 -2.52 -13.42 18.25
N VAL A 123 -1.87 -13.09 19.36
CA VAL A 123 -1.45 -11.71 19.70
C VAL A 123 0.03 -11.56 20.05
N GLY A 124 0.83 -12.58 19.80
CA GLY A 124 2.25 -12.58 20.15
C GLY A 124 2.48 -12.76 21.65
N LYS A 125 3.44 -12.02 22.21
CA LYS A 125 3.87 -12.17 23.62
C LYS A 125 3.40 -10.98 24.46
N PRO A 126 2.13 -10.92 24.89
CA PRO A 126 1.60 -9.80 25.67
C PRO A 126 2.34 -9.56 26.99
N GLY A 127 2.93 -10.60 27.58
CA GLY A 127 3.65 -10.49 28.86
C GLY A 127 4.78 -9.44 28.87
N SER A 128 5.43 -9.18 27.75
CA SER A 128 6.44 -8.12 27.66
C SER A 128 5.81 -6.72 27.76
N THR A 129 4.70 -6.50 27.05
CA THR A 129 3.97 -5.23 27.05
C THR A 129 3.37 -4.94 28.43
N ILE A 130 2.76 -5.97 29.05
CA ILE A 130 2.16 -5.86 30.37
C ILE A 130 3.24 -5.56 31.41
N ARG A 131 4.36 -6.29 31.38
CA ARG A 131 5.48 -6.03 32.27
C ARG A 131 6.00 -4.62 32.17
N SER A 132 6.28 -4.13 30.95
CA SER A 132 6.76 -2.76 30.73
C SER A 132 5.81 -1.72 31.32
N TYR A 133 4.51 -1.88 31.09
CA TYR A 133 3.48 -0.97 31.58
C TYR A 133 3.48 -0.79 33.10
N PHE A 134 3.63 -1.89 33.86
CA PHE A 134 3.64 -1.85 35.33
C PHE A 134 5.02 -1.52 35.90
N THR A 135 6.11 -1.87 35.21
CA THR A 135 7.47 -1.54 35.69
C THR A 135 7.83 -0.07 35.43
N GLU A 136 7.30 0.54 34.38
CA GLU A 136 7.48 1.99 34.09
C GLU A 136 6.81 2.85 35.18
N ASP A 137 5.66 2.41 35.70
CA ASP A 137 4.93 3.13 36.71
C ASP A 137 4.27 2.14 37.70
N PRO A 138 4.96 1.80 38.79
CA PRO A 138 4.43 0.88 39.80
C PRO A 138 3.14 1.35 40.49
N THR A 139 2.81 2.63 40.43
CA THR A 139 1.53 3.16 40.99
C THR A 139 0.29 2.67 40.29
N ARG A 140 0.46 2.03 39.13
CA ARG A 140 -0.62 1.40 38.34
C ARG A 140 -1.03 0.03 38.87
N VAL A 141 -0.19 -0.61 39.71
CA VAL A 141 -0.50 -1.90 40.35
C VAL A 141 -1.75 -1.72 41.22
N GLY A 142 -2.66 -2.66 41.16
CA GLY A 142 -3.96 -2.62 41.84
C GLY A 142 -5.05 -1.81 41.14
N LYS A 143 -4.74 -1.20 39.99
CA LYS A 143 -5.73 -0.46 39.17
C LYS A 143 -6.08 -1.22 37.90
N PRO A 144 -7.35 -1.13 37.44
CA PRO A 144 -7.71 -1.71 36.15
C PRO A 144 -6.97 -1.02 35.00
N ALA A 145 -6.42 -1.81 34.12
CA ALA A 145 -5.71 -1.35 32.91
C ALA A 145 -6.21 -2.13 31.69
N THR A 146 -6.65 -1.43 30.66
CA THR A 146 -7.05 -2.03 29.39
C THR A 146 -5.84 -2.12 28.47
N PHE A 147 -5.50 -3.34 28.08
CA PHE A 147 -4.43 -3.59 27.13
C PHE A 147 -5.01 -3.79 25.74
N GLN A 148 -4.56 -2.99 24.78
CA GLN A 148 -4.87 -3.14 23.39
C GLN A 148 -3.69 -3.85 22.69
N LEU A 149 -3.88 -5.11 22.35
CA LEU A 149 -2.86 -5.98 21.78
C LEU A 149 -3.14 -6.19 20.28
N ALA A 150 -2.18 -5.85 19.43
CA ALA A 150 -2.31 -6.10 18.01
C ALA A 150 -2.37 -7.60 17.72
N ALA A 151 -3.39 -8.04 16.99
CA ALA A 151 -3.49 -9.42 16.54
C ALA A 151 -2.42 -9.73 15.49
N SER A 152 -2.05 -10.99 15.36
CA SER A 152 -1.12 -11.44 14.34
C SER A 152 -1.69 -11.18 12.94
N SER A 153 -0.82 -11.01 11.95
CA SER A 153 -1.24 -10.75 10.57
C SER A 153 -2.12 -11.85 9.97
N ARG A 154 -2.10 -13.05 10.53
CA ARG A 154 -2.97 -14.16 10.10
C ARG A 154 -4.36 -14.06 10.68
N VAL A 155 -4.49 -13.65 11.93
CA VAL A 155 -5.77 -13.34 12.55
C VAL A 155 -6.40 -12.12 11.85
N ASP A 156 -5.62 -11.08 11.61
CA ASP A 156 -6.08 -9.95 10.82
C ASP A 156 -6.49 -10.36 9.39
N GLY A 157 -5.73 -11.27 8.77
CA GLY A 157 -6.07 -11.88 7.49
C GLY A 157 -7.36 -12.69 7.51
N TYR A 158 -7.68 -13.36 8.62
CA TYR A 158 -8.93 -14.10 8.81
C TYR A 158 -10.13 -13.15 8.81
N PHE A 159 -10.10 -12.08 9.59
CA PHE A 159 -11.16 -11.08 9.60
C PHE A 159 -11.30 -10.32 8.27
N ASN A 160 -10.22 -10.17 7.53
CA ASN A 160 -10.23 -9.58 6.19
C ASN A 160 -10.55 -10.60 5.07
N GLY A 161 -10.89 -11.84 5.38
CA GLY A 161 -11.25 -12.90 4.42
C GLY A 161 -10.08 -13.38 3.53
N ARG A 162 -8.84 -13.07 3.90
CA ARG A 162 -7.61 -13.50 3.19
C ARG A 162 -7.09 -14.85 3.68
N VAL A 163 -7.40 -15.21 4.91
CA VAL A 163 -7.05 -16.48 5.56
C VAL A 163 -8.33 -17.22 5.84
N THR A 164 -8.37 -18.51 5.50
CA THR A 164 -9.49 -19.41 5.78
C THR A 164 -8.98 -20.61 6.58
N ARG A 165 -9.90 -21.36 7.21
CA ARG A 165 -9.53 -22.57 7.96
C ARG A 165 -8.76 -23.57 7.08
N ASP A 166 -9.13 -23.70 5.80
CA ASP A 166 -8.49 -24.61 4.85
C ASP A 166 -7.03 -24.18 4.53
N THR A 167 -6.75 -22.89 4.52
CA THR A 167 -5.40 -22.39 4.26
C THR A 167 -4.44 -22.56 5.43
N LEU A 168 -4.96 -22.93 6.62
CA LEU A 168 -4.18 -23.12 7.84
C LEU A 168 -3.83 -24.57 8.15
N VAL A 169 -4.26 -25.53 7.36
CA VAL A 169 -4.07 -26.98 7.63
C VAL A 169 -2.60 -27.33 7.86
N ASP A 170 -1.67 -26.73 7.11
CA ASP A 170 -0.23 -26.95 7.21
C ASP A 170 0.52 -25.75 7.85
N SER A 171 -0.19 -24.83 8.47
CA SER A 171 0.41 -23.62 9.05
C SER A 171 1.05 -23.89 10.40
N ARG A 172 2.30 -23.46 10.57
CA ARG A 172 3.03 -23.51 11.87
C ARG A 172 2.77 -22.26 12.73
N PHE A 173 2.22 -21.20 12.17
CA PHE A 173 2.11 -19.88 12.83
C PHE A 173 0.73 -19.62 13.42
N LEU A 174 -0.32 -20.20 12.85
CA LEU A 174 -1.69 -20.20 13.36
C LEU A 174 -2.31 -21.51 12.93
N MET A 175 -2.93 -22.19 13.86
CA MET A 175 -3.60 -23.48 13.60
C MET A 175 -5.09 -23.24 13.32
N ALA A 176 -5.75 -24.18 12.62
CA ALA A 176 -7.19 -24.11 12.42
C ALA A 176 -7.96 -24.15 13.75
N SER A 177 -7.44 -24.87 14.75
CA SER A 177 -7.99 -24.92 16.11
C SER A 177 -7.90 -23.60 16.87
N ASP A 178 -6.89 -22.74 16.56
CA ASP A 178 -6.77 -21.43 17.20
C ASP A 178 -7.89 -20.48 16.76
N LEU A 179 -8.49 -20.73 15.57
CA LEU A 179 -9.62 -19.95 15.10
C LEU A 179 -10.89 -20.15 15.94
N ASP A 180 -11.02 -21.28 16.66
CA ASP A 180 -12.13 -21.47 17.57
C ASP A 180 -12.03 -20.49 18.75
N LEU A 181 -10.81 -20.25 19.24
CA LEU A 181 -10.56 -19.20 20.23
C LEU A 181 -10.77 -17.81 19.64
N VAL A 182 -10.31 -17.55 18.41
CA VAL A 182 -10.50 -16.26 17.73
C VAL A 182 -11.99 -15.96 17.57
N ASP A 183 -12.80 -16.92 17.15
CA ASP A 183 -14.24 -16.77 17.01
C ASP A 183 -14.93 -16.52 18.36
N ALA A 184 -14.47 -17.20 19.44
CA ALA A 184 -14.93 -16.95 20.80
C ALA A 184 -14.56 -15.54 21.29
N LEU A 185 -13.34 -15.09 21.00
CA LEU A 185 -12.88 -13.74 21.35
C LEU A 185 -13.70 -12.67 20.60
N GLU A 186 -14.07 -12.91 19.35
CA GLU A 186 -14.97 -12.03 18.60
C GLU A 186 -16.38 -12.02 19.21
N ALA A 187 -16.95 -13.18 19.49
CA ALA A 187 -18.26 -13.32 20.13
C ALA A 187 -18.30 -12.64 21.51
N GLY A 188 -17.21 -12.71 22.27
CA GLY A 188 -17.03 -12.02 23.54
C GLY A 188 -16.72 -10.52 23.44
N ALA A 189 -16.68 -9.94 22.25
CA ALA A 189 -16.33 -8.55 22.00
C ALA A 189 -14.92 -8.14 22.51
N PHE A 190 -13.99 -9.11 22.62
CA PHE A 190 -12.59 -8.81 22.91
C PHE A 190 -11.84 -8.28 21.71
N ILE A 191 -12.34 -8.55 20.50
CA ILE A 191 -11.70 -8.16 19.23
C ILE A 191 -12.40 -6.94 18.67
N SER A 192 -11.60 -5.98 18.22
CA SER A 192 -12.08 -4.77 17.53
C SER A 192 -11.11 -4.36 16.43
N GLY A 193 -11.60 -3.53 15.51
CA GLY A 193 -10.76 -2.87 14.52
C GLY A 193 -10.18 -1.57 15.06
N ALA A 194 -8.89 -1.37 14.90
CA ALA A 194 -8.21 -0.12 15.25
C ALA A 194 -7.43 0.44 14.07
N PHE A 195 -7.16 1.74 14.08
CA PHE A 195 -6.28 2.34 13.08
C PHE A 195 -4.83 1.90 13.32
N ASN A 196 -4.19 1.44 12.25
CA ASN A 196 -2.83 0.90 12.31
C ASN A 196 -1.78 2.01 12.20
N TRP A 197 -1.51 2.71 13.30
CA TRP A 197 -0.46 3.71 13.36
C TRP A 197 0.92 3.12 13.09
N ASN A 198 1.15 1.88 13.53
CA ASN A 198 2.43 1.21 13.31
C ASN A 198 2.73 0.98 11.83
N PHE A 199 1.71 0.78 11.01
CA PHE A 199 1.89 0.70 9.56
C PHE A 199 2.50 1.98 8.97
N ILE A 200 2.12 3.16 9.48
CA ILE A 200 2.63 4.45 8.97
C ILE A 200 4.00 4.78 9.56
N THR A 201 4.18 4.59 10.88
CA THR A 201 5.37 5.07 11.60
C THR A 201 6.41 3.99 11.85
N GLY A 202 6.00 2.73 11.78
CA GLY A 202 6.85 1.58 12.09
C GLY A 202 7.93 1.35 11.03
N THR A 203 8.91 0.57 11.45
CA THR A 203 9.97 0.07 10.58
C THR A 203 9.55 -1.26 9.95
N ASP A 204 10.33 -1.75 9.02
CA ASP A 204 10.19 -3.11 8.52
C ASP A 204 10.38 -4.10 9.67
N SER A 205 9.53 -5.11 9.72
CA SER A 205 9.51 -6.12 10.77
C SER A 205 9.94 -7.45 10.19
N GLY A 206 10.68 -8.22 11.01
CA GLY A 206 11.13 -9.54 10.60
C GLY A 206 10.00 -10.55 10.39
N VAL A 207 10.35 -11.70 9.85
CA VAL A 207 9.42 -12.82 9.56
C VAL A 207 8.62 -13.27 10.78
N ASP A 208 9.19 -13.05 11.98
CA ASP A 208 8.60 -13.49 13.24
C ASP A 208 7.44 -12.59 13.72
N ASN A 209 7.36 -11.35 13.24
CA ASN A 209 6.28 -10.42 13.57
C ASN A 209 5.80 -9.63 12.33
N PRO A 210 5.21 -10.28 11.34
CA PRO A 210 4.74 -9.60 10.13
C PRO A 210 3.64 -8.56 10.39
N GLY A 211 2.89 -8.69 11.49
CA GLY A 211 1.88 -7.71 11.89
C GLY A 211 2.47 -6.39 12.43
N GLY A 212 3.75 -6.40 12.80
CA GLY A 212 4.48 -5.20 13.23
C GLY A 212 5.14 -4.43 12.10
N ALA A 213 5.05 -4.90 10.85
CA ALA A 213 5.68 -4.25 9.71
C ALA A 213 5.05 -2.89 9.41
N GLY A 214 5.90 -1.89 9.21
CA GLY A 214 5.50 -0.54 8.84
C GLY A 214 6.29 -0.01 7.63
N ILE A 215 5.73 0.99 6.97
CA ILE A 215 6.34 1.65 5.81
C ILE A 215 7.13 2.91 6.17
N GLY A 216 7.09 3.34 7.44
CA GLY A 216 7.66 4.63 7.87
C GLY A 216 9.13 4.80 7.50
N ALA A 217 9.97 3.82 7.82
CA ALA A 217 11.38 3.86 7.47
C ALA A 217 11.62 3.88 5.96
N SER A 218 10.83 3.11 5.20
CA SER A 218 10.92 3.05 3.74
C SER A 218 10.50 4.36 3.09
N VAL A 219 9.46 5.03 3.60
CA VAL A 219 9.01 6.34 3.13
C VAL A 219 10.08 7.40 3.40
N ILE A 220 10.62 7.45 4.61
CA ILE A 220 11.68 8.40 4.98
C ILE A 220 12.95 8.14 4.16
N GLY A 221 13.36 6.88 4.01
CA GLY A 221 14.51 6.51 3.19
C GLY A 221 14.34 6.91 1.72
N SER A 222 13.16 6.64 1.14
CA SER A 222 12.83 7.03 -0.23
C SER A 222 12.83 8.56 -0.40
N PHE A 223 12.33 9.29 0.59
CA PHE A 223 12.33 10.75 0.58
C PHE A 223 13.77 11.31 0.54
N PHE A 224 14.63 10.84 1.43
CA PHE A 224 16.03 11.27 1.43
C PHE A 224 16.77 10.86 0.17
N MET A 225 16.54 9.64 -0.34
CA MET A 225 17.10 9.20 -1.61
C MET A 225 16.70 10.15 -2.75
N MET A 226 15.41 10.51 -2.81
CA MET A 226 14.87 11.41 -3.83
C MET A 226 15.50 12.81 -3.74
N LEU A 227 15.73 13.32 -2.51
CA LEU A 227 16.45 14.58 -2.31
C LEU A 227 17.89 14.52 -2.84
N VAL A 228 18.62 13.46 -2.51
CA VAL A 228 20.01 13.28 -2.99
C VAL A 228 20.04 13.22 -4.52
N VAL A 229 19.16 12.43 -5.14
CA VAL A 229 19.06 12.35 -6.61
C VAL A 229 18.73 13.70 -7.20
N LEU A 230 17.77 14.44 -6.65
CA LEU A 230 17.39 15.77 -7.13
C LEU A 230 18.56 16.77 -7.06
N PHE A 231 19.22 16.84 -5.91
CA PHE A 231 20.35 17.79 -5.70
C PHE A 231 21.58 17.45 -6.53
N LEU A 232 21.79 16.19 -6.90
CA LEU A 232 22.91 15.80 -7.76
C LEU A 232 22.54 15.85 -9.24
N SER A 233 21.42 15.26 -9.64
CA SER A 233 21.07 15.11 -11.06
C SER A 233 20.60 16.42 -11.71
N LEU A 234 19.84 17.25 -10.98
CA LEU A 234 19.30 18.49 -11.54
C LEU A 234 20.40 19.50 -11.90
N PRO A 235 21.33 19.87 -11.00
CA PRO A 235 22.40 20.81 -11.36
C PRO A 235 23.31 20.30 -12.48
N ILE A 236 23.67 19.01 -12.43
CA ILE A 236 24.50 18.38 -13.47
C ILE A 236 23.76 18.36 -14.81
N GLY A 237 22.50 17.98 -14.83
CA GLY A 237 21.68 17.93 -16.05
C GLY A 237 21.48 19.31 -16.64
N VAL A 238 21.15 20.33 -15.82
CA VAL A 238 21.01 21.72 -16.28
C VAL A 238 22.33 22.28 -16.82
N ALA A 239 23.42 22.05 -16.11
CA ALA A 239 24.75 22.52 -16.56
C ALA A 239 25.16 21.84 -17.87
N ALA A 240 24.92 20.54 -18.01
CA ALA A 240 25.19 19.81 -19.24
C ALA A 240 24.33 20.31 -20.42
N SER A 241 23.04 20.58 -20.19
CA SER A 241 22.13 21.10 -21.21
C SER A 241 22.55 22.49 -21.67
N ILE A 242 22.85 23.41 -20.74
CA ILE A 242 23.33 24.76 -21.06
C ILE A 242 24.65 24.67 -21.84
N TYR A 243 25.57 23.82 -21.41
CA TYR A 243 26.85 23.65 -22.10
C TYR A 243 26.66 23.15 -23.53
N LEU A 244 25.81 22.14 -23.74
CA LEU A 244 25.57 21.58 -25.06
C LEU A 244 24.85 22.54 -26.02
N GLU A 245 23.88 23.34 -25.52
CA GLU A 245 23.15 24.28 -26.35
C GLU A 245 23.92 25.57 -26.67
N GLU A 246 24.60 26.14 -25.66
CA GLU A 246 25.18 27.48 -25.77
C GLU A 246 26.70 27.49 -26.09
N PHE A 247 27.44 26.50 -25.56
CA PHE A 247 28.91 26.55 -25.57
C PHE A 247 29.56 25.43 -26.37
N ALA A 248 28.91 24.32 -26.60
CA ALA A 248 29.51 23.16 -27.26
C ALA A 248 29.76 23.45 -28.76
N PRO A 249 30.96 23.13 -29.30
CA PRO A 249 31.24 23.26 -30.71
C PRO A 249 30.38 22.26 -31.50
N LYS A 250 29.78 22.71 -32.61
CA LYS A 250 28.99 21.87 -33.52
C LYS A 250 29.92 20.91 -34.27
N ASN A 251 30.08 19.71 -33.78
CA ASN A 251 30.89 18.66 -34.35
C ASN A 251 30.25 17.29 -34.18
N ARG A 252 30.80 16.27 -34.85
CA ARG A 252 30.25 14.87 -34.80
C ARG A 252 30.18 14.30 -33.38
N TRP A 253 31.00 14.74 -32.47
CA TRP A 253 31.01 14.27 -31.10
C TRP A 253 29.85 14.86 -30.29
N THR A 254 29.57 16.15 -30.48
CA THR A 254 28.42 16.81 -29.85
C THR A 254 27.13 16.21 -30.38
N ASP A 255 27.01 16.02 -31.70
CA ASP A 255 25.83 15.38 -32.32
C ASP A 255 25.62 13.95 -31.78
N LEU A 256 26.68 13.18 -31.60
CA LEU A 256 26.61 11.84 -31.04
C LEU A 256 26.12 11.85 -29.58
N ILE A 257 26.58 12.79 -28.76
CA ILE A 257 26.15 12.95 -27.36
C ILE A 257 24.67 13.33 -27.32
N GLU A 258 24.24 14.28 -28.11
CA GLU A 258 22.86 14.75 -28.18
C GLU A 258 21.89 13.63 -28.59
N VAL A 259 22.24 12.86 -29.62
CA VAL A 259 21.47 11.68 -30.06
C VAL A 259 21.38 10.65 -28.95
N ASN A 260 22.48 10.37 -28.22
CA ASN A 260 22.46 9.42 -27.10
C ASN A 260 21.60 9.91 -25.95
N ILE A 261 21.68 11.20 -25.58
CA ILE A 261 20.81 11.77 -24.53
C ILE A 261 19.35 11.64 -24.93
N SER A 262 19.01 11.98 -26.17
CA SER A 262 17.64 11.82 -26.69
C SER A 262 17.16 10.38 -26.67
N ASN A 263 18.01 9.43 -27.04
CA ASN A 263 17.71 8.00 -27.00
C ASN A 263 17.52 7.50 -25.53
N LEU A 264 18.38 7.95 -24.63
CA LEU A 264 18.26 7.60 -23.20
C LEU A 264 16.96 8.17 -22.59
N ALA A 265 16.55 9.39 -22.98
CA ALA A 265 15.30 9.99 -22.52
C ALA A 265 14.06 9.22 -22.99
N ALA A 266 14.14 8.50 -24.13
CA ALA A 266 13.07 7.66 -24.63
C ALA A 266 12.94 6.31 -23.93
N VAL A 267 13.96 5.87 -23.16
CA VAL A 267 13.95 4.60 -22.44
C VAL A 267 13.09 4.72 -21.18
N PRO A 268 12.12 3.82 -20.95
CA PRO A 268 11.34 3.82 -19.72
C PRO A 268 12.23 3.72 -18.48
N SER A 269 12.01 4.57 -17.47
CA SER A 269 12.81 4.64 -16.24
C SER A 269 12.91 3.30 -15.49
N ILE A 270 11.88 2.45 -15.62
CA ILE A 270 11.87 1.10 -15.03
C ILE A 270 13.01 0.22 -15.57
N VAL A 271 13.39 0.40 -16.84
CA VAL A 271 14.49 -0.37 -17.46
C VAL A 271 15.82 -0.03 -16.79
N PHE A 272 16.06 1.26 -16.50
CA PHE A 272 17.23 1.68 -15.74
C PHE A 272 17.24 1.14 -14.32
N GLY A 273 16.07 1.09 -13.67
CA GLY A 273 15.92 0.49 -12.35
C GLY A 273 16.29 -0.99 -12.34
N ILE A 274 15.78 -1.76 -13.31
CA ILE A 274 16.10 -3.20 -13.43
C ILE A 274 17.58 -3.41 -13.76
N LEU A 275 18.15 -2.62 -14.67
CA LEU A 275 19.56 -2.72 -15.03
C LEU A 275 20.46 -2.39 -13.83
N GLY A 276 20.13 -1.30 -13.09
CA GLY A 276 20.84 -0.94 -11.87
C GLY A 276 20.78 -2.04 -10.83
N LEU A 277 19.60 -2.60 -10.58
CA LEU A 277 19.43 -3.72 -9.66
C LEU A 277 20.28 -4.93 -10.07
N ALA A 278 20.30 -5.29 -11.37
CA ALA A 278 21.09 -6.40 -11.88
C ALA A 278 22.59 -6.18 -11.66
N VAL A 279 23.08 -4.96 -11.83
CA VAL A 279 24.49 -4.61 -11.57
C VAL A 279 24.81 -4.72 -10.08
N PHE A 280 23.96 -4.18 -9.19
CA PHE A 280 24.19 -4.22 -7.73
C PHE A 280 24.06 -5.61 -7.10
N ILE A 281 23.30 -6.53 -7.73
CA ILE A 281 23.19 -7.92 -7.24
C ILE A 281 24.41 -8.75 -7.69
N GLN A 282 25.03 -8.42 -8.83
CA GLN A 282 26.16 -9.19 -9.35
C GLN A 282 27.52 -8.77 -8.78
N PHE A 283 27.63 -7.57 -8.19
CA PHE A 283 28.82 -7.02 -7.56
C PHE A 283 28.57 -6.67 -6.09
#